data_936c7792d219a91b15df2ed967916a99
#
_entry.id   936c7792d219a91b15df2ed967916a99
#
_cell.length_a   1.000
_cell.length_b   1.000
_cell.length_c   1.000
_cell.angle_alpha   90.00
_cell.angle_beta   90.00
_cell.angle_gamma   90.00
#
_symmetry.space_group_name_H-M   'P 1'
#
loop_
_entity.id
_entity.type
_entity.pdbx_description
1 polymer ?
#
loop_
_entity_poly.entity_id
_entity_poly.type
_entity_poly.pdbx_seq_one_letter_code
_entity_poly.pdbx_strand_id
1 'polypeptide(L)'
;LGDVYKRQIIISAIVHVVIGHLYPNEVYLYLAYAGLGTVLGHNFPCYLHFKGGKGIATTAGIIVGFLDPVIIVSCLIAFIVIVAITRYVSLGSITIVTMFCIEYAIFAFHGKYGFDLASAPSYHAMVESVIVVAVICGMAIVRHHANIVRLLHHEENKLGAKKAVS
;
A
#
# COMPACT_ATOMS: atom_id res chain seq x y z
N LEU A 1 4.84 -0.89 15.26
CA LEU A 1 4.95 -1.40 13.87
C LEU A 1 4.41 -2.83 13.75
N GLY A 2 4.81 -3.77 14.64
CA GLY A 2 4.38 -5.17 14.55
C GLY A 2 2.87 -5.40 14.64
N ASP A 3 2.15 -4.56 15.36
CA ASP A 3 0.71 -4.69 15.53
C ASP A 3 -0.08 -4.28 14.27
N VAL A 4 0.41 -3.30 13.52
CA VAL A 4 -0.21 -2.84 12.27
C VAL A 4 -0.13 -3.92 11.19
N TYR A 5 1.03 -4.58 11.03
CA TYR A 5 1.19 -5.67 10.06
C TYR A 5 0.34 -6.88 10.43
N LYS A 6 0.27 -7.25 11.72
CA LYS A 6 -0.54 -8.38 12.18
C LYS A 6 -2.02 -8.17 11.84
N ARG A 7 -2.56 -6.99 12.10
CA ARG A 7 -3.97 -6.66 11.76
C ARG A 7 -4.21 -6.79 10.26
N GLN A 8 -3.33 -6.27 9.43
CA GLN A 8 -3.48 -6.35 7.98
C GLN A 8 -3.42 -7.79 7.47
N ILE A 9 -2.48 -8.59 7.96
CA ILE A 9 -2.36 -10.00 7.59
C ILE A 9 -3.62 -10.78 7.98
N ILE A 10 -4.14 -10.56 9.19
CA ILE A 10 -5.36 -11.24 9.66
C ILE A 10 -6.56 -10.86 8.78
N ILE A 11 -6.74 -9.58 8.49
CA ILE A 11 -7.84 -9.09 7.64
C ILE A 11 -7.72 -9.68 6.23
N SER A 12 -6.53 -9.66 5.64
CA SER A 12 -6.30 -10.23 4.31
C SER A 12 -6.56 -11.76 4.29
N ALA A 13 -6.14 -12.47 5.31
CA ALA A 13 -6.40 -13.91 5.43
C ALA A 13 -7.91 -14.20 5.53
N ILE A 14 -8.66 -13.42 6.31
CA ILE A 14 -10.13 -13.55 6.41
C ILE A 14 -10.76 -13.29 5.04
N VAL A 15 -10.35 -12.24 4.32
CA VAL A 15 -10.90 -11.94 2.99
C VAL A 15 -10.58 -13.08 2.02
N HIS A 16 -9.34 -13.59 1.97
CA HIS A 16 -9.00 -14.70 1.10
C HIS A 16 -9.79 -15.98 1.41
N VAL A 17 -9.95 -16.32 2.68
CA VAL A 17 -10.64 -17.56 3.07
C VAL A 17 -12.15 -17.43 2.92
N VAL A 18 -12.77 -16.37 3.43
CA VAL A 18 -14.22 -16.22 3.46
C VAL A 18 -14.75 -15.73 2.11
N ILE A 19 -14.21 -14.65 1.61
CA ILE A 19 -14.67 -14.01 0.37
C ILE A 19 -14.22 -14.82 -0.84
N GLY A 20 -13.00 -15.39 -0.80
CA GLY A 20 -12.49 -16.23 -1.88
C GLY A 20 -13.35 -17.45 -2.18
N HIS A 21 -14.05 -18.00 -1.18
CA HIS A 21 -15.02 -19.07 -1.39
C HIS A 21 -16.36 -18.57 -1.95
N LEU A 22 -16.81 -17.39 -1.54
CA LEU A 22 -18.12 -16.85 -1.91
C LEU A 22 -18.08 -16.09 -3.25
N TYR A 23 -17.01 -15.33 -3.48
CA TYR A 23 -16.84 -14.42 -4.62
C TYR A 23 -15.42 -14.50 -5.19
N PRO A 24 -15.03 -15.64 -5.80
CA PRO A 24 -13.65 -15.88 -6.22
C PRO A 24 -13.13 -14.85 -7.24
N ASN A 25 -13.99 -14.31 -8.09
CA ASN A 25 -13.63 -13.33 -9.12
C ASN A 25 -13.53 -11.88 -8.60
N GLU A 26 -13.90 -11.64 -7.33
CA GLU A 26 -13.95 -10.31 -6.74
C GLU A 26 -13.07 -10.16 -5.50
N VAL A 27 -12.29 -11.19 -5.14
CA VAL A 27 -11.46 -11.22 -3.92
C VAL A 27 -10.56 -9.97 -3.83
N TYR A 28 -9.96 -9.56 -4.94
CA TYR A 28 -9.06 -8.41 -4.96
C TYR A 28 -9.77 -7.08 -4.79
N LEU A 29 -11.04 -6.96 -5.17
CA LEU A 29 -11.87 -5.81 -4.84
C LEU A 29 -12.10 -5.72 -3.32
N TYR A 30 -12.48 -6.82 -2.68
CA TYR A 30 -12.69 -6.85 -1.23
C TYR A 30 -11.39 -6.62 -0.45
N LEU A 31 -10.25 -7.13 -0.94
CA LEU A 31 -8.93 -6.84 -0.38
C LEU A 31 -8.58 -5.35 -0.47
N ALA A 32 -8.92 -4.69 -1.59
CA ALA A 32 -8.70 -3.27 -1.76
C ALA A 32 -9.52 -2.46 -0.75
N TYR A 33 -10.81 -2.79 -0.56
CA TYR A 33 -11.67 -2.12 0.43
C TYR A 33 -11.22 -2.38 1.87
N ALA A 34 -10.83 -3.62 2.20
CA ALA A 34 -10.29 -3.96 3.51
C ALA A 34 -8.98 -3.19 3.79
N GLY A 35 -8.14 -3.06 2.77
CA GLY A 35 -6.94 -2.23 2.81
C GLY A 35 -7.25 -0.76 3.03
N LEU A 36 -8.21 -0.20 2.31
CA LEU A 36 -8.66 1.19 2.47
C LEU A 36 -9.15 1.44 3.90
N GLY A 37 -9.98 0.55 4.44
CA GLY A 37 -10.46 0.66 5.82
C GLY A 37 -9.33 0.67 6.84
N THR A 38 -8.31 -0.19 6.68
CA THR A 38 -7.14 -0.21 7.55
C THR A 38 -6.28 1.03 7.44
N VAL A 39 -6.08 1.57 6.23
CA VAL A 39 -5.34 2.84 6.04
C VAL A 39 -6.08 4.01 6.64
N LEU A 40 -7.40 4.09 6.45
CA LEU A 40 -8.22 5.13 7.06
C LEU A 40 -8.15 5.07 8.59
N GLY A 41 -8.29 3.88 9.17
CA GLY A 41 -8.20 3.69 10.63
C GLY A 41 -6.80 4.02 11.19
N HIS A 42 -5.73 3.76 10.43
CA HIS A 42 -4.37 4.12 10.81
C HIS A 42 -4.08 5.63 10.66
N ASN A 43 -4.58 6.24 9.60
CA ASN A 43 -4.32 7.66 9.29
C ASN A 43 -5.19 8.59 10.14
N PHE A 44 -6.39 8.15 10.51
CA PHE A 44 -7.39 8.95 11.21
C PHE A 44 -7.97 8.21 12.44
N PRO A 45 -7.15 7.74 13.38
CA PRO A 45 -7.63 7.03 14.54
C PRO A 45 -8.47 7.95 15.44
N CYS A 46 -9.74 7.59 15.65
CA CYS A 46 -10.67 8.40 16.45
C CYS A 46 -10.19 8.60 17.90
N TYR A 47 -9.54 7.58 18.47
CA TYR A 47 -8.99 7.61 19.84
C TYR A 47 -7.73 8.48 19.99
N LEU A 48 -7.11 8.95 18.88
CA LEU A 48 -5.98 9.88 18.87
C LEU A 48 -6.36 11.25 18.26
N HIS A 49 -7.60 11.67 18.41
CA HIS A 49 -8.11 12.93 17.86
C HIS A 49 -7.79 13.08 16.34
N PHE A 50 -7.91 11.97 15.59
CA PHE A 50 -7.64 11.87 14.16
C PHE A 50 -6.19 12.21 13.74
N LYS A 51 -5.25 12.17 14.68
CA LYS A 51 -3.81 12.39 14.43
C LYS A 51 -3.09 11.05 14.34
N GLY A 52 -3.10 10.44 13.17
CA GLY A 52 -2.47 9.14 12.92
C GLY A 52 -1.15 9.21 12.16
N GLY A 53 -0.69 8.03 11.73
CA GLY A 53 0.56 7.87 10.98
C GLY A 53 0.46 8.24 9.50
N LYS A 54 1.50 7.88 8.74
CA LYS A 54 1.59 8.12 7.29
C LYS A 54 1.01 6.98 6.44
N GLY A 55 0.62 5.87 7.06
CA GLY A 55 0.05 4.72 6.36
C GLY A 55 1.04 3.79 5.67
N ILE A 56 2.35 4.02 5.72
CA ILE A 56 3.34 3.20 5.00
C ILE A 56 3.39 1.76 5.50
N ALA A 57 3.44 1.58 6.82
CA ALA A 57 3.44 0.24 7.40
C ALA A 57 2.15 -0.52 7.02
N THR A 58 1.02 0.19 6.99
CA THR A 58 -0.27 -0.36 6.57
C THR A 58 -0.25 -0.71 5.08
N THR A 59 0.25 0.18 4.22
CA THR A 59 0.37 -0.07 2.78
C THR A 59 1.31 -1.24 2.48
N ALA A 60 2.44 -1.35 3.18
CA ALA A 60 3.32 -2.52 3.06
C ALA A 60 2.60 -3.82 3.49
N GLY A 61 1.78 -3.76 4.54
CA GLY A 61 0.91 -4.87 4.93
C GLY A 61 -0.14 -5.23 3.87
N ILE A 62 -0.69 -4.23 3.16
CA ILE A 62 -1.61 -4.44 2.03
C ILE A 62 -0.88 -5.15 0.88
N ILE A 63 0.30 -4.67 0.49
CA ILE A 63 1.12 -5.29 -0.57
C ILE A 63 1.33 -6.78 -0.28
N VAL A 64 1.71 -7.11 0.96
CA VAL A 64 1.84 -8.52 1.38
C VAL A 64 0.50 -9.24 1.39
N GLY A 65 -0.57 -8.58 1.83
CA GLY A 65 -1.91 -9.15 1.93
C GLY A 65 -2.56 -9.47 0.58
N PHE A 66 -2.11 -8.84 -0.51
CA PHE A 66 -2.54 -9.19 -1.87
C PHE A 66 -1.94 -10.51 -2.37
N LEU A 67 -0.92 -11.04 -1.67
CA LEU A 67 -0.25 -12.31 -1.95
C LEU A 67 0.30 -12.42 -3.39
N ASP A 68 0.61 -11.31 -4.03
CA ASP A 68 1.26 -11.29 -5.33
C ASP A 68 2.78 -11.29 -5.17
N PRO A 69 3.46 -12.40 -5.44
CA PRO A 69 4.90 -12.50 -5.20
C PRO A 69 5.72 -11.56 -6.09
N VAL A 70 5.24 -11.22 -7.29
CA VAL A 70 5.94 -10.29 -8.19
C VAL A 70 5.95 -8.90 -7.58
N ILE A 71 4.78 -8.39 -7.16
CA ILE A 71 4.67 -7.08 -6.53
C ILE A 71 5.45 -7.04 -5.20
N ILE A 72 5.35 -8.10 -4.39
CA ILE A 72 6.05 -8.16 -3.09
C ILE A 72 7.56 -8.06 -3.30
N VAL A 73 8.10 -8.87 -4.22
CA VAL A 73 9.55 -8.94 -4.46
C VAL A 73 10.06 -7.66 -5.14
N SER A 74 9.36 -7.15 -6.15
CA SER A 74 9.73 -5.91 -6.86
C SER A 74 9.76 -4.71 -5.91
N CYS A 75 8.71 -4.52 -5.10
CA CYS A 75 8.64 -3.45 -4.11
C CYS A 75 9.72 -3.60 -3.02
N LEU A 76 9.98 -4.82 -2.54
CA LEU A 76 11.01 -5.07 -1.54
C LEU A 76 12.41 -4.75 -2.07
N ILE A 77 12.75 -5.22 -3.27
CA ILE A 77 14.03 -4.93 -3.93
C ILE A 77 14.17 -3.43 -4.15
N ALA A 78 13.17 -2.77 -4.70
CA ALA A 78 13.20 -1.34 -4.96
C ALA A 78 13.41 -0.54 -3.65
N PHE A 79 12.71 -0.90 -2.58
CA PHE A 79 12.89 -0.26 -1.28
C PHE A 79 14.31 -0.41 -0.75
N ILE A 80 14.84 -1.65 -0.75
CA ILE A 80 16.20 -1.95 -0.26
C ILE A 80 17.23 -1.18 -1.08
N VAL A 81 17.16 -1.23 -2.41
CA VAL A 81 18.11 -0.57 -3.31
C VAL A 81 18.10 0.95 -3.10
N ILE A 82 16.92 1.57 -3.08
CA ILE A 82 16.79 3.03 -2.91
C ILE A 82 17.33 3.44 -1.53
N VAL A 83 16.96 2.75 -0.47
CA VAL A 83 17.40 3.10 0.88
C VAL A 83 18.91 2.85 1.05
N ALA A 84 19.45 1.78 0.47
CA ALA A 84 20.89 1.47 0.52
C ALA A 84 21.72 2.56 -0.18
N ILE A 85 21.27 3.04 -1.34
CA ILE A 85 22.00 4.03 -2.12
C ILE A 85 21.82 5.44 -1.54
N THR A 86 20.57 5.84 -1.27
CA THR A 86 20.24 7.24 -0.92
C THR A 86 20.24 7.51 0.58
N ARG A 87 20.04 6.45 1.38
CA ARG A 87 19.79 6.50 2.83
C ARG A 87 18.49 7.23 3.21
N TYR A 88 17.59 7.52 2.25
CA TYR A 88 16.30 8.15 2.50
C TYR A 88 15.18 7.10 2.54
N VAL A 89 14.72 6.77 3.73
CA VAL A 89 13.59 5.83 3.93
C VAL A 89 12.30 6.37 3.33
N SER A 90 12.07 7.68 3.42
CA SER A 90 10.89 8.33 2.84
C SER A 90 10.84 8.21 1.31
N LEU A 91 11.99 8.32 0.63
CA LEU A 91 12.07 8.13 -0.82
C LEU A 91 11.72 6.68 -1.19
N GLY A 92 12.30 5.70 -0.50
CA GLY A 92 11.97 4.29 -0.68
C GLY A 92 10.47 4.03 -0.48
N SER A 93 9.88 4.61 0.55
CA SER A 93 8.45 4.47 0.85
C SER A 93 7.55 5.03 -0.24
N ILE A 94 7.84 6.22 -0.76
CA ILE A 94 7.08 6.84 -1.86
C ILE A 94 7.20 5.99 -3.13
N THR A 95 8.39 5.48 -3.41
CA THR A 95 8.64 4.64 -4.60
C THR A 95 7.83 3.36 -4.55
N ILE A 96 7.85 2.60 -3.44
CA ILE A 96 7.09 1.34 -3.38
C ILE A 96 5.58 1.55 -3.46
N VAL A 97 5.06 2.63 -2.89
CA VAL A 97 3.63 2.98 -3.00
C VAL A 97 3.26 3.28 -4.45
N THR A 98 4.10 4.02 -5.16
CA THR A 98 3.88 4.34 -6.59
C THR A 98 4.00 3.09 -7.45
N MET A 99 5.02 2.26 -7.22
CA MET A 99 5.20 0.99 -7.94
C MET A 99 4.02 0.06 -7.72
N PHE A 100 3.59 -0.13 -6.48
CA PHE A 100 2.42 -0.95 -6.17
C PHE A 100 1.16 -0.50 -6.93
N CYS A 101 0.89 0.81 -6.97
CA CYS A 101 -0.25 1.35 -7.71
C CYS A 101 -0.19 1.01 -9.20
N ILE A 102 0.99 1.19 -9.82
CA ILE A 102 1.20 0.96 -11.25
C ILE A 102 1.16 -0.54 -11.56
N GLU A 103 1.92 -1.36 -10.83
CA GLU A 103 1.99 -2.80 -11.05
C GLU A 103 0.63 -3.47 -10.85
N TYR A 104 -0.10 -3.08 -9.80
CA TYR A 104 -1.45 -3.59 -9.56
C TYR A 104 -2.38 -3.27 -10.72
N ALA A 105 -2.41 -2.02 -11.18
CA ALA A 105 -3.24 -1.62 -12.31
C ALA A 105 -2.89 -2.41 -13.57
N ILE A 106 -1.60 -2.51 -13.93
CA ILE A 106 -1.15 -3.28 -15.09
C ILE A 106 -1.63 -4.73 -14.99
N PHE A 107 -1.40 -5.39 -13.84
CA PHE A 107 -1.76 -6.79 -13.65
C PHE A 107 -3.28 -7.02 -13.63
N ALA A 108 -4.05 -6.11 -13.06
CA ALA A 108 -5.50 -6.16 -13.08
C ALA A 108 -6.04 -6.10 -14.51
N PHE A 109 -5.57 -5.13 -15.31
CA PHE A 109 -5.96 -4.98 -16.72
C PHE A 109 -5.50 -6.13 -17.63
N HIS A 110 -4.49 -6.92 -17.19
CA HIS A 110 -4.08 -8.15 -17.88
C HIS A 110 -4.78 -9.41 -17.34
N GLY A 111 -5.80 -9.26 -16.51
CA GLY A 111 -6.61 -10.38 -15.99
C GLY A 111 -5.91 -11.26 -14.95
N LYS A 112 -4.76 -10.82 -14.40
CA LYS A 112 -3.98 -11.64 -13.45
C LYS A 112 -4.73 -12.01 -12.17
N TYR A 113 -5.69 -11.17 -11.75
CA TYR A 113 -6.39 -11.30 -10.48
C TYR A 113 -7.75 -12.00 -10.58
N GLY A 114 -7.97 -12.76 -11.66
CA GLY A 114 -9.18 -13.55 -11.84
C GLY A 114 -10.41 -12.75 -12.25
N PHE A 115 -10.28 -11.45 -12.52
CA PHE A 115 -11.38 -10.69 -13.10
C PHE A 115 -11.69 -11.17 -14.52
N ASP A 116 -12.96 -11.48 -14.77
CA ASP A 116 -13.44 -11.79 -16.11
C ASP A 116 -13.65 -10.47 -16.89
N LEU A 117 -12.67 -10.11 -17.71
CA LEU A 117 -12.67 -8.85 -18.45
C LEU A 117 -13.74 -8.84 -19.58
N ALA A 118 -14.30 -9.99 -19.96
CA ALA A 118 -15.41 -10.09 -20.91
C ALA A 118 -16.78 -9.88 -20.24
N SER A 119 -16.87 -10.08 -18.95
CA SER A 119 -18.07 -9.87 -18.14
C SER A 119 -18.13 -8.43 -17.63
N ALA A 120 -19.17 -7.66 -18.00
CA ALA A 120 -19.32 -6.28 -17.58
C ALA A 120 -19.28 -6.09 -16.05
N PRO A 121 -19.97 -6.90 -15.22
CA PRO A 121 -19.88 -6.77 -13.76
C PRO A 121 -18.46 -6.96 -13.23
N SER A 122 -17.73 -7.97 -13.72
CA SER A 122 -16.38 -8.27 -13.28
C SER A 122 -15.37 -7.21 -13.77
N TYR A 123 -15.56 -6.66 -14.97
CA TYR A 123 -14.78 -5.53 -15.46
C TYR A 123 -14.98 -4.29 -14.57
N HIS A 124 -16.21 -3.98 -14.17
CA HIS A 124 -16.48 -2.87 -13.25
C HIS A 124 -15.83 -3.10 -11.89
N ALA A 125 -15.91 -4.31 -11.34
CA ALA A 125 -15.24 -4.67 -10.09
C ALA A 125 -13.72 -4.50 -10.17
N MET A 126 -13.12 -4.87 -11.30
CA MET A 126 -11.70 -4.66 -11.57
C MET A 126 -11.33 -3.18 -11.59
N VAL A 127 -12.06 -2.36 -12.36
CA VAL A 127 -11.83 -0.91 -12.44
C VAL A 127 -11.99 -0.27 -11.05
N GLU A 128 -13.02 -0.65 -10.33
CA GLU A 128 -13.27 -0.17 -8.96
C GLU A 128 -12.12 -0.53 -8.01
N SER A 129 -11.60 -1.75 -8.08
CA SER A 129 -10.46 -2.17 -7.26
C SER A 129 -9.20 -1.33 -7.56
N VAL A 130 -8.95 -1.02 -8.83
CA VAL A 130 -7.82 -0.15 -9.25
C VAL A 130 -8.01 1.27 -8.71
N ILE A 131 -9.22 1.82 -8.76
CA ILE A 131 -9.53 3.14 -8.20
C ILE A 131 -9.30 3.14 -6.68
N VAL A 132 -9.77 2.13 -5.96
CA VAL A 132 -9.59 2.03 -4.52
C VAL A 132 -8.10 1.93 -4.15
N VAL A 133 -7.32 1.12 -4.86
CA VAL A 133 -5.86 1.05 -4.68
C VAL A 133 -5.19 2.40 -4.98
N ALA A 134 -5.60 3.08 -6.04
CA ALA A 134 -5.08 4.42 -6.34
C ALA A 134 -5.40 5.44 -5.24
N VAL A 135 -6.57 5.37 -4.63
CA VAL A 135 -6.94 6.21 -3.46
C VAL A 135 -6.04 5.91 -2.27
N ILE A 136 -5.80 4.62 -1.95
CA ILE A 136 -4.87 4.21 -0.88
C ILE A 136 -3.48 4.81 -1.11
N CYS A 137 -2.95 4.64 -2.32
CA CYS A 137 -1.61 5.13 -2.69
C CYS A 137 -1.55 6.66 -2.67
N GLY A 138 -2.58 7.33 -3.19
CA GLY A 138 -2.70 8.79 -3.15
C GLY A 138 -2.71 9.33 -1.73
N MET A 139 -3.46 8.70 -0.83
CA MET A 139 -3.46 9.07 0.60
C MET A 139 -2.07 8.93 1.23
N ALA A 140 -1.35 7.84 0.93
CA ALA A 140 0.01 7.64 1.44
C ALA A 140 0.98 8.70 0.91
N ILE A 141 0.91 9.07 -0.37
CA ILE A 141 1.74 10.13 -0.98
C ILE A 141 1.43 11.49 -0.35
N VAL A 142 0.15 11.85 -0.19
CA VAL A 142 -0.27 13.09 0.46
C VAL A 142 0.25 13.17 1.89
N ARG A 143 0.22 12.07 2.64
CA ARG A 143 0.79 12.00 4.00
C ARG A 143 2.32 12.12 4.03
N HIS A 144 2.98 11.94 2.88
CA HIS A 144 4.43 12.18 2.72
C HIS A 144 4.78 13.58 2.25
N HIS A 145 3.81 14.48 2.10
CA HIS A 145 4.04 15.86 1.65
C HIS A 145 5.23 16.52 2.34
N ALA A 146 5.30 16.53 3.68
CA ALA A 146 6.42 17.12 4.41
C ALA A 146 7.77 16.44 4.13
N ASN A 147 7.78 15.12 3.85
CA ASN A 147 8.99 14.42 3.44
C ASN A 147 9.39 14.78 2.01
N ILE A 148 8.42 14.93 1.10
CA ILE A 148 8.66 15.35 -0.28
C ILE A 148 9.29 16.74 -0.30
N VAL A 149 8.74 17.68 0.47
CA VAL A 149 9.32 19.02 0.58
C VAL A 149 10.78 18.98 1.09
N ARG A 150 11.07 18.22 2.15
CA ARG A 150 12.43 18.06 2.67
C ARG A 150 13.37 17.36 1.68
N LEU A 151 12.87 16.39 0.91
CA LEU A 151 13.66 15.73 -0.14
C LEU A 151 14.05 16.72 -1.24
N LEU A 152 13.12 17.58 -1.68
CA LEU A 152 13.38 18.61 -2.69
C LEU A 152 14.38 19.66 -2.22
N HIS A 153 14.37 19.99 -0.92
CA HIS A 153 15.33 20.92 -0.32
C HIS A 153 16.61 20.26 0.20
N HIS A 154 16.81 18.94 -0.03
CA HIS A 154 17.94 18.16 0.48
C HIS A 154 18.07 18.13 2.02
N GLU A 155 16.97 18.38 2.74
CA GLU A 155 16.88 18.45 4.20
C GLU A 155 16.29 17.20 4.84
N GLU A 156 16.02 16.15 4.06
CA GLU A 156 15.42 14.92 4.59
C GLU A 156 16.43 14.13 5.43
N ASN A 157 15.94 13.53 6.53
CA ASN A 157 16.76 12.77 7.46
C ASN A 157 17.29 11.48 6.80
N LYS A 158 18.62 11.34 6.78
CA LYS A 158 19.26 10.11 6.30
C LYS A 158 19.27 9.02 7.37
N LEU A 159 19.05 7.80 6.97
CA LEU A 159 19.15 6.63 7.84
C LEU A 159 20.56 6.56 8.47
N GLY A 160 20.62 6.47 9.81
CA GLY A 160 21.88 6.40 10.55
C GLY A 160 22.60 7.76 10.74
N ALA A 161 22.02 8.89 10.35
CA ALA A 161 22.56 10.21 10.73
C ALA A 161 22.32 10.44 12.23
N LYS A 162 23.37 10.77 12.99
CA LYS A 162 23.24 11.22 14.39
C LYS A 162 22.46 12.54 14.38
N LYS A 163 21.37 12.62 15.19
CA LYS A 163 20.75 13.91 15.48
C LYS A 163 21.83 14.79 16.11
N ALA A 164 22.09 15.96 15.51
CA ALA A 164 22.85 16.98 16.20
C ALA A 164 22.13 17.27 17.51
N VAL A 165 22.81 17.03 18.63
CA VAL A 165 22.33 17.42 19.95
C VAL A 165 22.46 18.93 20.00
N SER A 166 21.33 19.62 19.90
CA SER A 166 21.20 21.04 20.18
C SER A 166 20.81 21.23 21.60
#